data_7b9a6de4de7d4bea834d95d329fe464e
#
_entry.id   7b9a6de4de7d4bea834d95d329fe464e
#
_cell.length_a   1.000
_cell.length_b   1.000
_cell.length_c   1.000
_cell.angle_alpha   90.00
_cell.angle_beta   90.00
_cell.angle_gamma   90.00
#
_symmetry.space_group_name_H-M   'P 1'
#
loop_
_entity.id
_entity.type
_entity.pdbx_description
1 polymer ?
#
loop_
_entity_poly.entity_id
_entity_poly.type
_entity_poly.pdbx_seq_one_letter_code
_entity_poly.pdbx_strand_id
1 'polypeptide(L)'
;MANQNQTILAIYNSLCDQQDALSAAIQTTTDPQLAVTISTEIDEIAHRIVLTQNLLFKQDSPQLTASVNDIKTASQSLTTAIAQIQNTIAFVNSVTSYLTYVDQAIDLAKTLAV
;
A
#
# COMPACT_ATOMS: atom_id res chain seq x y z
N MET A 1 27.41 -9.02 -3.21
CA MET A 1 26.49 -7.90 -3.03
C MET A 1 25.06 -8.42 -2.89
N ALA A 2 24.36 -8.03 -1.85
CA ALA A 2 22.99 -8.47 -1.68
C ALA A 2 22.08 -7.78 -2.72
N ASN A 3 21.23 -8.56 -3.38
CA ASN A 3 20.23 -8.04 -4.30
C ASN A 3 18.98 -7.66 -3.55
N GLN A 4 18.29 -6.62 -4.01
CA GLN A 4 16.98 -6.26 -3.47
C GLN A 4 15.97 -7.39 -3.72
N ASN A 5 15.14 -7.65 -2.71
CA ASN A 5 14.05 -8.61 -2.82
C ASN A 5 13.00 -8.04 -3.77
N GLN A 6 12.82 -8.68 -4.93
CA GLN A 6 11.92 -8.19 -5.97
C GLN A 6 10.45 -8.23 -5.54
N THR A 7 10.11 -9.17 -4.67
CA THR A 7 8.75 -9.28 -4.12
C THR A 7 8.45 -8.09 -3.20
N ILE A 8 9.38 -7.75 -2.30
CA ILE A 8 9.23 -6.58 -1.41
C ILE A 8 9.29 -5.28 -2.22
N LEU A 9 10.14 -5.23 -3.25
CA LEU A 9 10.20 -4.06 -4.13
C LEU A 9 8.86 -3.83 -4.85
N ALA A 10 8.17 -4.90 -5.26
CA ALA A 10 6.85 -4.80 -5.86
C ALA A 10 5.83 -4.20 -4.87
N ILE A 11 5.89 -4.59 -3.60
CA ILE A 11 5.04 -4.01 -2.55
C ILE A 11 5.37 -2.53 -2.37
N TYR A 12 6.63 -2.19 -2.29
CA TYR A 12 7.11 -0.81 -2.18
C TYR A 12 6.57 0.05 -3.33
N ASN A 13 6.71 -0.44 -4.57
CA ASN A 13 6.24 0.29 -5.75
C ASN A 13 4.73 0.47 -5.74
N SER A 14 3.99 -0.56 -5.31
CA SER A 14 2.54 -0.46 -5.15
C SER A 14 2.15 0.63 -4.16
N LEU A 15 2.82 0.69 -3.01
CA LEU A 15 2.58 1.73 -2.00
C LEU A 15 2.85 3.12 -2.56
N CYS A 16 3.94 3.31 -3.29
CA CYS A 16 4.26 4.59 -3.91
C CYS A 16 3.20 4.99 -4.94
N ASP A 17 2.72 4.06 -5.75
CA ASP A 17 1.69 4.32 -6.74
C ASP A 17 0.38 4.77 -6.08
N GLN A 18 -0.02 4.11 -4.98
CA GLN A 18 -1.23 4.49 -4.25
C GLN A 18 -1.06 5.84 -3.56
N GLN A 19 0.11 6.13 -3.00
CA GLN A 19 0.38 7.44 -2.43
C GLN A 19 0.28 8.54 -3.47
N ASP A 20 0.80 8.33 -4.67
CA ASP A 20 0.72 9.30 -5.75
C ASP A 20 -0.74 9.53 -6.19
N ALA A 21 -1.52 8.45 -6.28
CA ALA A 21 -2.94 8.54 -6.63
C ALA A 21 -3.73 9.34 -5.59
N LEU A 22 -3.46 9.10 -4.30
CA LEU A 22 -4.10 9.84 -3.21
C LEU A 22 -3.67 11.30 -3.19
N SER A 23 -2.40 11.59 -3.47
CA SER A 23 -1.90 12.97 -3.55
C SER A 23 -2.57 13.73 -4.68
N ALA A 24 -2.83 13.09 -5.81
CA ALA A 24 -3.58 13.69 -6.90
C ALA A 24 -5.05 13.94 -6.51
N ALA A 25 -5.67 12.97 -5.83
CA ALA A 25 -7.06 13.08 -5.41
C ALA A 25 -7.30 14.21 -4.42
N ILE A 26 -6.37 14.42 -3.47
CA ILE A 26 -6.52 15.48 -2.46
C ILE A 26 -6.47 16.86 -3.10
N GLN A 27 -5.76 17.02 -4.22
CA GLN A 27 -5.67 18.29 -4.92
C GLN A 27 -6.97 18.68 -5.62
N THR A 28 -7.83 17.72 -5.91
CA THR A 28 -9.07 17.95 -6.63
C THR A 28 -10.31 17.90 -5.75
N THR A 29 -10.21 17.46 -4.50
CA THR A 29 -11.35 17.43 -3.60
C THR A 29 -11.68 18.82 -3.05
N THR A 30 -12.98 19.10 -2.96
CA THR A 30 -13.49 20.34 -2.36
C THR A 30 -14.13 20.10 -0.99
N ASP A 31 -14.23 18.83 -0.57
CA ASP A 31 -14.79 18.46 0.74
C ASP A 31 -13.68 18.42 1.79
N PRO A 32 -13.71 19.31 2.80
CA PRO A 32 -12.66 19.35 3.82
C PRO A 32 -12.53 18.04 4.61
N GLN A 33 -13.64 17.36 4.90
CA GLN A 33 -13.60 16.10 5.64
C GLN A 33 -12.96 14.99 4.80
N LEU A 34 -13.28 14.93 3.53
CA LEU A 34 -12.65 13.97 2.62
C LEU A 34 -11.15 14.26 2.48
N ALA A 35 -10.77 15.52 2.40
CA ALA A 35 -9.36 15.92 2.34
C ALA A 35 -8.58 15.43 3.57
N VAL A 36 -9.15 15.55 4.77
CA VAL A 36 -8.54 15.05 6.00
C VAL A 36 -8.41 13.53 5.95
N THR A 37 -9.44 12.82 5.49
CA THR A 37 -9.41 11.36 5.35
C THR A 37 -8.31 10.93 4.39
N ILE A 38 -8.22 11.56 3.22
CA ILE A 38 -7.17 11.25 2.24
C ILE A 38 -5.78 11.52 2.82
N SER A 39 -5.60 12.65 3.51
CA SER A 39 -4.33 12.99 4.14
C SER A 39 -3.91 11.94 5.18
N THR A 40 -4.85 11.47 5.99
CA THR A 40 -4.59 10.39 6.96
C THR A 40 -4.11 9.12 6.25
N GLU A 41 -4.75 8.75 5.15
CA GLU A 41 -4.38 7.55 4.42
C GLU A 41 -3.02 7.70 3.72
N ILE A 42 -2.68 8.91 3.25
CA ILE A 42 -1.34 9.19 2.71
C ILE A 42 -0.28 8.92 3.78
N ASP A 43 -0.51 9.37 5.01
CA ASP A 43 0.42 9.18 6.12
C ASP A 43 0.56 7.70 6.48
N GLU A 44 -0.54 6.94 6.48
CA GLU A 44 -0.52 5.50 6.75
C GLU A 44 0.28 4.75 5.69
N ILE A 45 0.12 5.12 4.43
CA ILE A 45 0.91 4.53 3.34
C ILE A 45 2.38 4.92 3.46
N ALA A 46 2.68 6.18 3.77
CA ALA A 46 4.05 6.66 3.95
C ALA A 46 4.79 5.86 5.04
N HIS A 47 4.12 5.54 6.14
CA HIS A 47 4.69 4.71 7.19
C HIS A 47 5.10 3.33 6.66
N ARG A 48 4.24 2.72 5.85
CA ARG A 48 4.50 1.39 5.28
C ARG A 48 5.56 1.41 4.19
N ILE A 49 5.71 2.52 3.47
CA ILE A 49 6.81 2.71 2.53
C ILE A 49 8.15 2.61 3.27
N VAL A 50 8.28 3.27 4.41
CA VAL A 50 9.49 3.20 5.23
C VAL A 50 9.74 1.77 5.72
N LEU A 51 8.70 1.07 6.17
CA LEU A 51 8.83 -0.31 6.62
C LEU A 51 9.32 -1.24 5.51
N THR A 52 8.78 -1.09 4.29
CA THR A 52 9.22 -1.93 3.17
C THR A 52 10.65 -1.62 2.74
N GLN A 53 11.07 -0.36 2.80
CA GLN A 53 12.46 0.00 2.52
C GLN A 53 13.44 -0.75 3.44
N ASN A 54 13.08 -0.91 4.71
CA ASN A 54 13.92 -1.60 5.68
C ASN A 54 13.97 -3.12 5.47
N LEU A 55 13.10 -3.66 4.61
CA LEU A 55 13.00 -5.10 4.35
C LEU A 55 13.53 -5.51 2.97
N LEU A 56 14.04 -4.56 2.17
CA LEU A 56 14.40 -4.81 0.76
C LEU A 56 15.49 -5.86 0.58
N PHE A 57 16.29 -6.13 1.59
CA PHE A 57 17.37 -7.11 1.50
C PHE A 57 17.06 -8.42 2.21
N LYS A 58 15.81 -8.63 2.64
CA LYS A 58 15.35 -9.92 3.14
C LYS A 58 15.27 -10.95 2.02
N GLN A 59 15.49 -12.21 2.37
CA GLN A 59 15.32 -13.30 1.41
C GLN A 59 13.83 -13.48 1.10
N ASP A 60 13.55 -13.94 -0.12
CA ASP A 60 12.17 -14.19 -0.53
C ASP A 60 11.67 -15.53 0.01
N SER A 61 10.35 -15.72 -0.07
CA SER A 61 9.69 -16.99 0.28
C SER A 61 8.46 -17.17 -0.60
N PRO A 62 8.00 -18.43 -0.79
CA PRO A 62 6.76 -18.68 -1.54
C PRO A 62 5.55 -18.00 -0.91
N GLN A 63 5.49 -17.93 0.43
CA GLN A 63 4.40 -17.27 1.15
C GLN A 63 4.40 -15.76 0.89
N LEU A 64 5.57 -15.14 0.88
CA LEU A 64 5.69 -13.72 0.60
C LEU A 64 5.28 -13.42 -0.85
N THR A 65 5.74 -14.23 -1.80
CA THR A 65 5.36 -14.09 -3.21
C THR A 65 3.84 -14.22 -3.39
N ALA A 66 3.21 -15.16 -2.70
CA ALA A 66 1.75 -15.31 -2.74
C ALA A 66 1.03 -14.08 -2.18
N SER A 67 1.57 -13.44 -1.14
CA SER A 67 1.00 -12.24 -0.55
C SER A 67 0.90 -11.08 -1.55
N VAL A 68 1.83 -11.00 -2.49
CA VAL A 68 1.83 -9.93 -3.51
C VAL A 68 0.59 -10.01 -4.40
N ASN A 69 0.09 -11.23 -4.68
CA ASN A 69 -1.12 -11.37 -5.48
C ASN A 69 -2.35 -10.76 -4.79
N ASP A 70 -2.47 -10.94 -3.47
CA ASP A 70 -3.55 -10.34 -2.69
C ASP A 70 -3.42 -8.82 -2.67
N ILE A 71 -2.20 -8.31 -2.49
CA ILE A 71 -1.93 -6.87 -2.52
C ILE A 71 -2.26 -6.29 -3.90
N LYS A 72 -1.90 -6.98 -4.96
CA LYS A 72 -2.18 -6.54 -6.32
C LYS A 72 -3.69 -6.42 -6.58
N THR A 73 -4.47 -7.42 -6.16
CA THR A 73 -5.92 -7.39 -6.29
C THR A 73 -6.53 -6.25 -5.48
N ALA A 74 -6.10 -6.09 -4.22
CA ALA A 74 -6.58 -5.01 -3.37
C ALA A 74 -6.17 -3.64 -3.91
N SER A 75 -4.98 -3.54 -4.49
CA SER A 75 -4.49 -2.31 -5.12
C SER A 75 -5.36 -1.89 -6.31
N GLN A 76 -5.79 -2.85 -7.13
CA GLN A 76 -6.70 -2.57 -8.25
C GLN A 76 -8.04 -2.04 -7.76
N SER A 77 -8.60 -2.64 -6.69
CA SER A 77 -9.84 -2.18 -6.08
C SER A 77 -9.68 -0.77 -5.49
N LEU A 78 -8.55 -0.49 -4.86
CA LEU A 78 -8.26 0.82 -4.29
C LEU A 78 -8.11 1.88 -5.39
N THR A 79 -7.43 1.57 -6.48
CA THR A 79 -7.30 2.48 -7.63
C THR A 79 -8.68 2.88 -8.16
N THR A 80 -9.59 1.91 -8.29
CA THR A 80 -10.97 2.19 -8.71
C THR A 80 -11.70 3.06 -7.70
N ALA A 81 -11.55 2.77 -6.40
CA ALA A 81 -12.20 3.55 -5.34
C ALA A 81 -11.68 4.99 -5.30
N ILE A 82 -10.39 5.21 -5.55
CA ILE A 82 -9.81 6.56 -5.60
C ILE A 82 -10.37 7.33 -6.81
N ALA A 83 -10.49 6.67 -7.96
CA ALA A 83 -11.01 7.29 -9.16
C ALA A 83 -12.49 7.70 -9.02
N GLN A 84 -13.24 7.05 -8.11
CA GLN A 84 -14.65 7.26 -7.89
C GLN A 84 -14.93 7.67 -6.44
N ILE A 85 -14.16 8.61 -5.90
CA ILE A 85 -14.31 9.08 -4.52
C ILE A 85 -15.58 9.92 -4.36
N GLN A 86 -16.73 9.30 -4.48
CA GLN A 86 -18.02 9.87 -4.08
C GLN A 86 -18.58 9.16 -2.86
N ASN A 87 -18.12 7.94 -2.60
CA ASN A 87 -18.52 7.15 -1.45
C ASN A 87 -17.33 6.99 -0.51
N THR A 88 -17.28 7.83 0.52
CA THR A 88 -16.18 7.85 1.49
C THR A 88 -16.05 6.51 2.23
N ILE A 89 -17.17 5.85 2.53
CA ILE A 89 -17.16 4.55 3.23
C ILE A 89 -16.51 3.49 2.36
N ALA A 90 -16.87 3.40 1.08
CA ALA A 90 -16.26 2.44 0.15
C ALA A 90 -14.78 2.71 -0.03
N PHE A 91 -14.39 3.98 -0.13
CA PHE A 91 -12.99 4.38 -0.22
C PHE A 91 -12.20 3.93 1.01
N VAL A 92 -12.67 4.24 2.21
CA VAL A 92 -12.00 3.86 3.47
C VAL A 92 -11.90 2.34 3.59
N ASN A 93 -12.95 1.60 3.23
CA ASN A 93 -12.93 0.14 3.26
C ASN A 93 -11.89 -0.43 2.30
N SER A 94 -11.75 0.15 1.11
CA SER A 94 -10.75 -0.29 0.13
C SER A 94 -9.33 -0.02 0.62
N VAL A 95 -9.07 1.12 1.23
CA VAL A 95 -7.78 1.42 1.83
C VAL A 95 -7.47 0.45 2.96
N THR A 96 -8.44 0.21 3.85
CA THR A 96 -8.27 -0.71 4.98
C THR A 96 -7.93 -2.11 4.50
N SER A 97 -8.62 -2.63 3.49
CA SER A 97 -8.33 -3.94 2.92
C SER A 97 -6.92 -3.99 2.32
N TYR A 98 -6.56 -2.98 1.54
CA TYR A 98 -5.22 -2.89 0.95
C TYR A 98 -4.14 -2.90 2.02
N LEU A 99 -4.27 -2.04 3.04
CA LEU A 99 -3.29 -1.95 4.11
C LEU A 99 -3.22 -3.22 4.95
N THR A 100 -4.34 -3.92 5.13
CA THR A 100 -4.35 -5.21 5.83
C THR A 100 -3.47 -6.23 5.11
N TYR A 101 -3.59 -6.35 3.80
CA TYR A 101 -2.74 -7.27 3.02
C TYR A 101 -1.28 -6.83 3.04
N VAL A 102 -1.02 -5.52 2.94
CA VAL A 102 0.35 -5.00 3.05
C VAL A 102 0.95 -5.33 4.42
N ASP A 103 0.21 -5.13 5.49
CA ASP A 103 0.68 -5.42 6.85
C ASP A 103 0.97 -6.90 7.05
N GLN A 104 0.14 -7.79 6.50
CA GLN A 104 0.39 -9.24 6.56
C GLN A 104 1.69 -9.60 5.84
N ALA A 105 1.95 -9.00 4.68
CA ALA A 105 3.18 -9.22 3.94
C ALA A 105 4.40 -8.67 4.67
N ILE A 106 4.29 -7.49 5.28
CA ILE A 106 5.37 -6.90 6.07
C ILE A 106 5.69 -7.77 7.28
N ASP A 107 4.68 -8.24 8.01
CA ASP A 107 4.88 -9.10 9.17
C ASP A 107 5.56 -10.41 8.78
N LEU A 108 5.17 -11.00 7.66
CA LEU A 108 5.82 -12.18 7.13
C LEU A 108 7.28 -11.90 6.76
N ALA A 109 7.54 -10.79 6.08
CA ALA A 109 8.88 -10.41 5.64
C ALA A 109 9.83 -10.19 6.82
N LYS A 110 9.34 -9.67 7.94
CA LYS A 110 10.16 -9.47 9.15
C LYS A 110 10.74 -10.77 9.69
N THR A 111 10.12 -11.90 9.42
CA THR A 111 10.57 -13.21 9.90
C THR A 111 11.60 -13.86 8.98
N LEU A 112 11.82 -13.28 7.80
CA LEU A 112 12.72 -13.86 6.80
C LEU A 112 14.17 -13.47 7.08
N ALA A 113 15.10 -14.32 6.60
CA ALA A 113 16.52 -14.06 6.72
C ALA A 113 16.98 -12.92 5.80
N VAL A 114 18.02 -12.27 6.23
CA VAL A 114 18.71 -11.26 5.41
C VAL A 114 19.67 -11.91 4.41
#